data_ad9a6cf37b54f2f06612e8579941a369
#
_entry.id   ad9a6cf37b54f2f06612e8579941a369
#
_cell.length_a   1.000
_cell.length_b   1.000
_cell.length_c   1.000
_cell.angle_alpha   90.00
_cell.angle_beta   90.00
_cell.angle_gamma   90.00
#
_symmetry.space_group_name_H-M   'P 1'
#
loop_
_entity.id
_entity.type
_entity.pdbx_description
1 polymer ?
#
loop_
_entity_poly.entity_id
_entity_poly.type
_entity_poly.pdbx_seq_one_letter_code
_entity_poly.pdbx_strand_id
1 'polypeptide(L)'
;MSDPEIALALVGFGNVGRRFLRLLDEAADRLDFRWRLVAISTRRHGNVVDPAGIDPARAIRTVEAGGSLAGRDTTRQERSGIDVIRQVTESLADEAADGQLVVIETTVLDIDDGEPATAHVRASLEGQAHVVTTNKAPVAFAYDDLEGLAETVDRVFFFEGAVMDGVPVFNLVRETMPAVFVDGFRGVLNTTCQYILSQMERGVSLDAAIADMQARGITEADPSLDIDGWDAAAKTAALVNVLMGGAITPHDVTRSGIRDMDETEVRDALTHGRRIRLIASATRHGGRLETRVEPELIDASDPLATLGPTENALYLHTDLLGDIGIVQRSSSLTQTAYAILSDLTQISRRLREL
;
A
#
# COMPACT_ATOMS: atom_id res chain seq x y z
N MET A 1 -7.32 18.95 -26.77
CA MET A 1 -8.32 18.40 -25.86
C MET A 1 -8.06 19.04 -24.51
N SER A 2 -9.09 19.42 -23.75
CA SER A 2 -8.90 19.97 -22.39
C SER A 2 -8.49 18.84 -21.46
N ASP A 3 -7.65 19.16 -20.46
CA ASP A 3 -7.26 18.19 -19.45
C ASP A 3 -8.51 17.62 -18.75
N PRO A 4 -8.60 16.30 -18.54
CA PRO A 4 -9.73 15.71 -17.84
C PRO A 4 -9.81 16.24 -16.40
N GLU A 5 -11.02 16.36 -15.88
CA GLU A 5 -11.22 16.68 -14.46
C GLU A 5 -11.61 15.41 -13.70
N ILE A 6 -10.88 15.12 -12.63
CA ILE A 6 -11.08 13.96 -11.78
C ILE A 6 -11.71 14.39 -10.45
N ALA A 7 -12.86 13.84 -10.11
CA ALA A 7 -13.49 13.98 -8.80
C ALA A 7 -12.86 12.97 -7.82
N LEU A 8 -12.29 13.46 -6.71
CA LEU A 8 -11.58 12.65 -5.74
C LEU A 8 -12.39 12.48 -4.46
N ALA A 9 -12.64 11.24 -4.05
CA ALA A 9 -13.23 10.89 -2.76
C ALA A 9 -12.22 10.13 -1.92
N LEU A 10 -11.86 10.65 -0.74
CA LEU A 10 -10.89 10.02 0.16
C LEU A 10 -11.61 9.25 1.28
N VAL A 11 -11.37 7.95 1.34
CA VAL A 11 -11.77 7.07 2.45
C VAL A 11 -10.52 6.73 3.27
N GLY A 12 -10.46 7.31 4.47
CA GLY A 12 -9.20 7.44 5.20
C GLY A 12 -8.55 8.82 4.93
N PHE A 13 -8.37 9.62 5.99
CA PHE A 13 -7.72 10.93 5.90
C PHE A 13 -6.61 11.05 6.93
N GLY A 14 -5.83 9.98 7.02
CA GLY A 14 -4.64 9.86 7.84
C GLY A 14 -3.44 10.64 7.28
N ASN A 15 -2.24 10.22 7.67
CA ASN A 15 -1.01 10.85 7.18
C ASN A 15 -0.85 10.76 5.66
N VAL A 16 -1.14 9.59 5.08
CA VAL A 16 -1.03 9.34 3.63
C VAL A 16 -2.00 10.24 2.85
N GLY A 17 -3.29 10.23 3.18
CA GLY A 17 -4.30 11.03 2.47
C GLY A 17 -4.01 12.55 2.54
N ARG A 18 -3.59 13.07 3.71
CA ARG A 18 -3.20 14.48 3.85
C ARG A 18 -1.92 14.81 3.07
N ARG A 19 -0.91 13.91 3.09
CA ARG A 19 0.32 14.11 2.31
C ARG A 19 0.04 14.08 0.82
N PHE A 20 -0.84 13.20 0.38
CA PHE A 20 -1.26 13.10 -1.01
C PHE A 20 -1.90 14.41 -1.52
N LEU A 21 -2.84 15.02 -0.78
CA LEU A 21 -3.42 16.30 -1.21
C LEU A 21 -2.38 17.43 -1.27
N ARG A 22 -1.42 17.46 -0.35
CA ARG A 22 -0.30 18.42 -0.43
C ARG A 22 0.58 18.14 -1.65
N LEU A 23 0.81 16.87 -1.97
CA LEU A 23 1.60 16.49 -3.13
C LEU A 23 0.95 16.91 -4.45
N LEU A 24 -0.39 16.79 -4.55
CA LEU A 24 -1.14 17.28 -5.71
C LEU A 24 -0.94 18.80 -5.91
N ASP A 25 -0.98 19.57 -4.83
CA ASP A 25 -0.74 21.02 -4.88
C ASP A 25 0.72 21.35 -5.27
N GLU A 26 1.69 20.65 -4.64
CA GLU A 26 3.12 20.80 -4.94
C GLU A 26 3.48 20.37 -6.38
N ALA A 27 2.73 19.46 -6.97
CA ALA A 27 2.95 18.94 -8.31
C ALA A 27 2.07 19.59 -9.38
N ALA A 28 1.25 20.60 -9.04
CA ALA A 28 0.20 21.14 -9.90
C ALA A 28 0.67 21.47 -11.33
N ASP A 29 1.84 22.10 -11.48
CA ASP A 29 2.42 22.46 -12.78
C ASP A 29 2.92 21.25 -13.62
N ARG A 30 2.91 20.05 -13.05
CA ARG A 30 3.38 18.80 -13.68
C ARG A 30 2.24 17.81 -13.94
N LEU A 31 1.02 18.13 -13.47
CA LEU A 31 -0.15 17.29 -13.67
C LEU A 31 -0.70 17.56 -15.08
N ASP A 32 -1.17 16.50 -15.67
CA ASP A 32 -1.86 16.49 -16.97
C ASP A 32 -3.36 16.27 -16.82
N PHE A 33 -3.90 16.51 -15.61
CA PHE A 33 -5.32 16.48 -15.27
C PHE A 33 -5.65 17.55 -14.23
N ARG A 34 -6.91 17.96 -14.21
CA ARG A 34 -7.48 18.77 -13.14
C ARG A 34 -8.16 17.87 -12.11
N TRP A 35 -8.28 18.33 -10.90
CA TRP A 35 -8.91 17.53 -9.86
C TRP A 35 -9.76 18.39 -8.92
N ARG A 36 -10.74 17.75 -8.29
CA ARG A 36 -11.65 18.35 -7.33
C ARG A 36 -11.91 17.35 -6.21
N LEU A 37 -11.68 17.77 -4.97
CA LEU A 37 -11.96 16.95 -3.79
C LEU A 37 -13.46 17.04 -3.47
N VAL A 38 -14.18 15.92 -3.51
CA VAL A 38 -15.64 15.88 -3.36
C VAL A 38 -16.13 15.16 -2.11
N ALA A 39 -15.30 14.29 -1.52
CA ALA A 39 -15.64 13.61 -0.27
C ALA A 39 -14.40 13.29 0.57
N ILE A 40 -14.59 13.32 1.89
CA ILE A 40 -13.62 12.81 2.86
C ILE A 40 -14.40 11.99 3.90
N SER A 41 -13.93 10.76 4.15
CA SER A 41 -14.43 9.92 5.24
C SER A 41 -13.33 9.63 6.25
N THR A 42 -13.62 9.83 7.52
CA THR A 42 -12.70 9.53 8.61
C THR A 42 -13.43 8.91 9.80
N ARG A 43 -12.76 8.00 10.49
CA ARG A 43 -13.31 7.41 11.71
C ARG A 43 -13.37 8.40 12.89
N ARG A 44 -12.43 9.34 12.98
CA ARG A 44 -12.26 10.22 14.16
C ARG A 44 -12.77 11.63 13.96
N HIS A 45 -12.73 12.14 12.74
CA HIS A 45 -13.01 13.55 12.45
C HIS A 45 -14.31 13.76 11.69
N GLY A 46 -15.14 12.69 11.58
CA GLY A 46 -16.41 12.72 10.83
C GLY A 46 -16.19 12.75 9.32
N ASN A 47 -17.29 12.98 8.60
CA ASN A 47 -17.35 12.85 7.15
C ASN A 47 -17.90 14.12 6.51
N VAL A 48 -17.49 14.39 5.27
CA VAL A 48 -18.02 15.48 4.45
C VAL A 48 -18.14 15.01 3.00
N VAL A 49 -19.25 15.34 2.37
CA VAL A 49 -19.48 15.18 0.94
C VAL A 49 -19.97 16.51 0.40
N ASP A 50 -19.29 17.03 -0.60
CA ASP A 50 -19.65 18.27 -1.32
C ASP A 50 -19.29 18.11 -2.81
N PRO A 51 -20.28 17.82 -3.68
CA PRO A 51 -20.05 17.71 -5.10
C PRO A 51 -19.46 18.95 -5.76
N ALA A 52 -19.68 20.15 -5.20
CA ALA A 52 -19.13 21.40 -5.70
C ALA A 52 -17.63 21.56 -5.41
N GLY A 53 -17.11 20.81 -4.44
CA GLY A 53 -15.70 20.79 -4.07
C GLY A 53 -15.42 21.21 -2.63
N ILE A 54 -14.52 20.51 -2.00
CA ILE A 54 -14.02 20.72 -0.63
C ILE A 54 -12.65 21.40 -0.72
N ASP A 55 -12.42 22.47 0.03
CA ASP A 55 -11.09 23.10 0.16
C ASP A 55 -10.12 22.16 0.90
N PRO A 56 -9.10 21.58 0.19
CA PRO A 56 -8.18 20.61 0.77
C PRO A 56 -7.36 21.20 1.92
N ALA A 57 -6.90 22.43 1.78
CA ALA A 57 -6.08 23.10 2.79
C ALA A 57 -6.86 23.32 4.09
N ARG A 58 -8.15 23.69 3.97
CA ARG A 58 -9.04 23.83 5.12
C ARG A 58 -9.30 22.48 5.79
N ALA A 59 -9.58 21.43 5.01
CA ALA A 59 -9.82 20.09 5.53
C ALA A 59 -8.60 19.57 6.31
N ILE A 60 -7.40 19.72 5.77
CA ILE A 60 -6.14 19.35 6.41
C ILE A 60 -5.96 20.10 7.73
N ARG A 61 -6.08 21.43 7.73
CA ARG A 61 -5.95 22.24 8.96
C ARG A 61 -6.97 21.85 10.01
N THR A 62 -8.21 21.57 9.62
CA THR A 62 -9.27 21.14 10.54
C THR A 62 -8.90 19.86 11.28
N VAL A 63 -8.43 18.84 10.54
CA VAL A 63 -8.07 17.55 11.12
C VAL A 63 -6.80 17.65 11.98
N GLU A 64 -5.80 18.40 11.55
CA GLU A 64 -4.56 18.62 12.31
C GLU A 64 -4.78 19.39 13.61
N ALA A 65 -5.79 20.25 13.63
CA ALA A 65 -6.23 20.93 14.85
C ALA A 65 -7.16 20.06 15.75
N GLY A 66 -7.40 18.78 15.38
CA GLY A 66 -8.31 17.90 16.12
C GLY A 66 -9.80 18.22 15.92
N GLY A 67 -10.13 19.04 14.92
CA GLY A 67 -11.50 19.45 14.61
C GLY A 67 -12.30 18.38 13.87
N SER A 68 -13.61 18.66 13.67
CA SER A 68 -14.54 17.80 12.93
C SER A 68 -14.80 18.35 11.52
N LEU A 69 -14.72 17.48 10.52
CA LEU A 69 -15.10 17.76 9.13
C LEU A 69 -16.63 17.86 8.97
N ALA A 70 -17.38 17.18 9.83
CA ALA A 70 -18.84 17.23 9.85
C ALA A 70 -19.40 18.55 10.39
N GLY A 71 -18.55 19.40 10.97
CA GLY A 71 -18.98 20.64 11.61
C GLY A 71 -19.87 20.35 12.82
N ARG A 72 -21.11 20.94 12.83
CA ARG A 72 -22.12 20.72 13.88
C ARG A 72 -23.15 19.65 13.53
N ASP A 73 -23.02 19.01 12.36
CA ASP A 73 -23.95 17.96 11.90
C ASP A 73 -23.48 16.61 12.47
N THR A 74 -24.10 16.20 13.55
CA THR A 74 -23.78 14.93 14.23
C THR A 74 -24.14 13.72 13.36
N THR A 75 -25.11 13.82 12.43
CA THR A 75 -25.49 12.70 11.57
C THR A 75 -24.39 12.35 10.58
N ARG A 76 -23.56 13.33 10.15
CA ARG A 76 -22.39 13.10 9.31
C ARG A 76 -21.22 12.46 10.06
N GLN A 77 -21.21 12.52 11.38
CA GLN A 77 -20.16 11.97 12.22
C GLN A 77 -20.29 10.45 12.39
N GLU A 78 -21.50 9.92 12.30
CA GLU A 78 -21.83 8.49 12.54
C GLU A 78 -21.83 7.64 11.25
N ARG A 79 -21.69 8.25 10.07
CA ARG A 79 -21.68 7.51 8.80
C ARG A 79 -20.42 6.69 8.65
N SER A 80 -20.58 5.47 8.14
CA SER A 80 -19.46 4.61 7.74
C SER A 80 -18.79 5.10 6.45
N GLY A 81 -17.59 4.59 6.15
CA GLY A 81 -16.94 4.84 4.87
C GLY A 81 -17.80 4.42 3.68
N ILE A 82 -18.51 3.29 3.80
CA ILE A 82 -19.43 2.77 2.78
C ILE A 82 -20.58 3.74 2.51
N ASP A 83 -21.17 4.33 3.57
CA ASP A 83 -22.25 5.31 3.41
C ASP A 83 -21.79 6.57 2.65
N VAL A 84 -20.54 7.00 2.91
CA VAL A 84 -19.95 8.14 2.19
C VAL A 84 -19.69 7.78 0.73
N ILE A 85 -19.16 6.57 0.46
CA ILE A 85 -18.94 6.07 -0.90
C ILE A 85 -20.28 6.06 -1.67
N ARG A 86 -21.33 5.44 -1.12
CA ARG A 86 -22.64 5.39 -1.75
C ARG A 86 -23.21 6.79 -2.00
N GLN A 87 -23.11 7.66 -1.02
CA GLN A 87 -23.58 9.03 -1.18
C GLN A 87 -22.84 9.78 -2.30
N VAL A 88 -21.51 9.66 -2.40
CA VAL A 88 -20.75 10.37 -3.43
C VAL A 88 -20.97 9.78 -4.81
N THR A 89 -21.06 8.46 -4.95
CA THR A 89 -21.37 7.80 -6.24
C THR A 89 -22.76 8.12 -6.75
N GLU A 90 -23.76 8.18 -5.86
CA GLU A 90 -25.11 8.62 -6.21
C GLU A 90 -25.18 10.12 -6.58
N SER A 91 -24.46 10.98 -5.84
CA SER A 91 -24.46 12.43 -6.08
C SER A 91 -23.72 12.85 -7.34
N LEU A 92 -22.80 12.02 -7.82
CA LEU A 92 -21.93 12.22 -8.98
C LEU A 92 -22.09 11.07 -9.98
N ALA A 93 -23.33 10.60 -10.18
CA ALA A 93 -23.59 9.43 -11.01
C ALA A 93 -23.13 9.59 -12.47
N ASP A 94 -23.24 10.79 -13.03
CA ASP A 94 -22.78 11.08 -14.39
C ASP A 94 -21.25 11.05 -14.47
N GLU A 95 -20.54 11.70 -13.54
CA GLU A 95 -19.07 11.67 -13.47
C GLU A 95 -18.53 10.26 -13.16
N ALA A 96 -19.26 9.48 -12.37
CA ALA A 96 -18.93 8.08 -12.12
C ALA A 96 -19.08 7.24 -13.39
N ALA A 97 -20.18 7.41 -14.13
CA ALA A 97 -20.44 6.73 -15.38
C ALA A 97 -19.40 7.09 -16.46
N ASP A 98 -18.95 8.35 -16.50
CA ASP A 98 -17.90 8.83 -17.41
C ASP A 98 -16.47 8.45 -16.94
N GLY A 99 -16.32 7.73 -15.81
CA GLY A 99 -15.03 7.33 -15.27
C GLY A 99 -14.25 8.47 -14.61
N GLN A 100 -14.88 9.60 -14.32
CA GLN A 100 -14.19 10.76 -13.71
C GLN A 100 -14.15 10.72 -12.20
N LEU A 101 -14.89 9.81 -11.54
CA LEU A 101 -14.89 9.64 -10.10
C LEU A 101 -13.82 8.59 -9.68
N VAL A 102 -12.94 8.99 -8.79
CA VAL A 102 -11.93 8.11 -8.19
C VAL A 102 -12.07 8.10 -6.68
N VAL A 103 -12.24 6.92 -6.10
CA VAL A 103 -12.18 6.70 -4.66
C VAL A 103 -10.76 6.31 -4.27
N ILE A 104 -10.18 7.05 -3.33
CA ILE A 104 -8.85 6.79 -2.78
C ILE A 104 -9.02 6.19 -1.39
N GLU A 105 -8.68 4.91 -1.25
CA GLU A 105 -8.77 4.15 -0.03
C GLU A 105 -7.41 4.16 0.69
N THR A 106 -7.35 4.74 1.89
CA THR A 106 -6.12 4.85 2.70
C THR A 106 -6.39 4.57 4.19
N THR A 107 -7.29 3.64 4.47
CA THR A 107 -7.55 3.21 5.85
C THR A 107 -6.43 2.30 6.37
N VAL A 108 -6.49 1.95 7.65
CA VAL A 108 -5.47 1.11 8.28
C VAL A 108 -5.68 -0.35 7.86
N LEU A 109 -4.57 -1.08 7.66
CA LEU A 109 -4.59 -2.52 7.42
C LEU A 109 -5.27 -3.24 8.59
N ASP A 110 -6.26 -4.05 8.27
CA ASP A 110 -6.74 -5.11 9.13
C ASP A 110 -6.16 -6.43 8.62
N ILE A 111 -5.55 -7.21 9.51
CA ILE A 111 -4.87 -8.46 9.15
C ILE A 111 -5.74 -9.70 9.40
N ASP A 112 -6.86 -9.55 10.07
CA ASP A 112 -7.72 -10.67 10.40
C ASP A 112 -8.60 -11.07 9.21
N ASP A 113 -9.24 -10.11 8.56
CA ASP A 113 -10.18 -10.35 7.46
C ASP A 113 -10.08 -9.34 6.29
N GLY A 114 -9.25 -8.33 6.45
CA GLY A 114 -9.06 -7.28 5.42
C GLY A 114 -10.14 -6.21 5.37
N GLU A 115 -11.04 -6.19 6.36
CA GLU A 115 -12.13 -5.22 6.43
C GLU A 115 -11.75 -3.98 7.29
N PRO A 116 -12.36 -2.84 7.10
CA PRO A 116 -13.40 -2.52 6.11
C PRO A 116 -12.87 -2.13 4.71
N ALA A 117 -11.57 -2.20 4.48
CA ALA A 117 -10.96 -1.72 3.24
C ALA A 117 -11.47 -2.46 1.99
N THR A 118 -11.61 -3.79 2.09
CA THR A 118 -12.17 -4.62 1.01
C THR A 118 -13.60 -4.20 0.65
N ALA A 119 -14.45 -3.97 1.65
CA ALA A 119 -15.81 -3.49 1.42
C ALA A 119 -15.84 -2.05 0.86
N HIS A 120 -14.89 -1.18 1.21
CA HIS A 120 -14.77 0.15 0.62
C HIS A 120 -14.46 0.07 -0.88
N VAL A 121 -13.47 -0.76 -1.27
CA VAL A 121 -13.13 -0.98 -2.68
C VAL A 121 -14.31 -1.55 -3.45
N ARG A 122 -14.95 -2.60 -2.93
CA ARG A 122 -16.13 -3.22 -3.54
C ARG A 122 -17.26 -2.21 -3.76
N ALA A 123 -17.65 -1.48 -2.73
CA ALA A 123 -18.72 -0.47 -2.82
C ALA A 123 -18.39 0.66 -3.82
N SER A 124 -17.11 1.02 -3.95
CA SER A 124 -16.66 2.02 -4.91
C SER A 124 -16.80 1.53 -6.35
N LEU A 125 -16.37 0.31 -6.63
CA LEU A 125 -16.50 -0.31 -7.95
C LEU A 125 -17.97 -0.54 -8.32
N GLU A 126 -18.80 -1.04 -7.39
CA GLU A 126 -20.25 -1.17 -7.58
C GLU A 126 -20.92 0.18 -7.89
N GLY A 127 -20.41 1.26 -7.31
CA GLY A 127 -20.83 2.64 -7.60
C GLY A 127 -20.17 3.25 -8.84
N GLN A 128 -19.51 2.44 -9.69
CA GLN A 128 -18.86 2.84 -10.94
C GLN A 128 -17.71 3.84 -10.79
N ALA A 129 -17.07 3.91 -9.63
CA ALA A 129 -15.88 4.70 -9.43
C ALA A 129 -14.60 3.87 -9.71
N HIS A 130 -13.57 4.50 -10.24
CA HIS A 130 -12.22 3.93 -10.18
C HIS A 130 -11.72 3.90 -8.74
N VAL A 131 -10.84 2.97 -8.41
CA VAL A 131 -10.29 2.84 -7.06
C VAL A 131 -8.77 2.86 -7.09
N VAL A 132 -8.20 3.66 -6.20
CA VAL A 132 -6.77 3.65 -5.89
C VAL A 132 -6.60 3.37 -4.40
N THR A 133 -5.79 2.40 -4.03
CA THR A 133 -5.51 2.11 -2.61
C THR A 133 -4.03 1.98 -2.30
N THR A 134 -3.64 2.37 -1.10
CA THR A 134 -2.33 2.04 -0.51
C THR A 134 -2.46 0.98 0.59
N ASN A 135 -3.67 0.53 0.86
CA ASN A 135 -3.94 -0.53 1.83
C ASN A 135 -3.72 -1.90 1.18
N LYS A 136 -2.97 -2.75 1.83
CA LYS A 136 -2.65 -4.09 1.35
C LYS A 136 -3.85 -5.03 1.39
N ALA A 137 -4.76 -4.82 2.36
CA ALA A 137 -5.84 -5.75 2.65
C ALA A 137 -6.71 -6.12 1.44
N PRO A 138 -7.24 -5.18 0.64
CA PRO A 138 -8.06 -5.54 -0.52
C PRO A 138 -7.31 -6.43 -1.52
N VAL A 139 -6.00 -6.22 -1.68
CA VAL A 139 -5.16 -6.98 -2.62
C VAL A 139 -4.76 -8.33 -2.04
N ALA A 140 -4.50 -8.38 -0.73
CA ALA A 140 -4.07 -9.60 -0.05
C ALA A 140 -5.21 -10.58 0.26
N PHE A 141 -6.45 -10.10 0.38
CA PHE A 141 -7.59 -10.93 0.77
C PHE A 141 -8.62 -11.17 -0.34
N ALA A 142 -8.74 -10.26 -1.31
CA ALA A 142 -9.85 -10.29 -2.26
C ALA A 142 -9.49 -9.82 -3.69
N TYR A 143 -8.22 -9.93 -4.10
CA TYR A 143 -7.75 -9.39 -5.37
C TYR A 143 -8.57 -9.87 -6.57
N ASP A 144 -8.71 -11.18 -6.76
CA ASP A 144 -9.39 -11.75 -7.93
C ASP A 144 -10.86 -11.29 -8.04
N ASP A 145 -11.56 -11.26 -6.90
CA ASP A 145 -12.95 -10.82 -6.84
C ASP A 145 -13.09 -9.32 -7.18
N LEU A 146 -12.18 -8.50 -6.67
CA LEU A 146 -12.22 -7.05 -6.87
C LEU A 146 -11.76 -6.65 -8.28
N GLU A 147 -10.74 -7.31 -8.82
CA GLU A 147 -10.28 -7.09 -10.19
C GLU A 147 -11.34 -7.55 -11.19
N GLY A 148 -11.93 -8.74 -11.00
CA GLY A 148 -13.04 -9.22 -11.83
C GLY A 148 -14.28 -8.32 -11.78
N LEU A 149 -14.57 -7.70 -10.62
CA LEU A 149 -15.61 -6.70 -10.50
C LEU A 149 -15.23 -5.43 -11.28
N ALA A 150 -13.99 -4.94 -11.13
CA ALA A 150 -13.50 -3.75 -11.82
C ALA A 150 -13.59 -3.93 -13.35
N GLU A 151 -13.17 -5.09 -13.87
CA GLU A 151 -13.33 -5.43 -15.29
C GLU A 151 -14.79 -5.44 -15.73
N THR A 152 -15.70 -6.02 -14.93
CA THR A 152 -17.14 -6.11 -15.24
C THR A 152 -17.79 -4.74 -15.37
N VAL A 153 -17.38 -3.77 -14.56
CA VAL A 153 -17.92 -2.41 -14.58
C VAL A 153 -17.10 -1.43 -15.42
N ASP A 154 -16.09 -1.91 -16.14
CA ASP A 154 -15.13 -1.10 -16.91
C ASP A 154 -14.49 0.03 -16.07
N ARG A 155 -13.97 -0.34 -14.91
CA ARG A 155 -13.22 0.54 -14.01
C ARG A 155 -11.88 -0.10 -13.67
N VAL A 156 -11.02 0.65 -13.04
CA VAL A 156 -9.71 0.13 -12.60
C VAL A 156 -9.63 0.09 -11.09
N PHE A 157 -8.94 -0.92 -10.60
CA PHE A 157 -8.53 -1.08 -9.22
C PHE A 157 -7.00 -1.04 -9.16
N PHE A 158 -6.43 0.09 -8.71
CA PHE A 158 -5.00 0.32 -8.65
C PHE A 158 -4.49 0.38 -7.21
N PHE A 159 -3.27 -0.12 -6.99
CA PHE A 159 -2.74 -0.35 -5.65
C PHE A 159 -1.21 -0.32 -5.59
N GLU A 160 -0.56 0.52 -6.42
CA GLU A 160 0.92 0.59 -6.44
C GLU A 160 1.51 0.84 -5.05
N GLY A 161 0.84 1.61 -4.21
CA GLY A 161 1.29 1.92 -2.86
C GLY A 161 1.19 0.79 -1.83
N ALA A 162 0.72 -0.41 -2.21
CA ALA A 162 0.44 -1.49 -1.26
C ALA A 162 1.69 -2.23 -0.76
N VAL A 163 2.80 -2.27 -1.52
CA VAL A 163 3.97 -3.11 -1.17
C VAL A 163 5.24 -2.33 -0.88
N MET A 164 5.72 -1.50 -1.79
CA MET A 164 7.00 -0.78 -1.67
C MET A 164 6.81 0.74 -1.83
N ASP A 165 5.88 1.33 -1.07
CA ASP A 165 5.53 2.75 -1.17
C ASP A 165 5.25 3.17 -2.63
N GLY A 166 6.01 4.14 -3.17
CA GLY A 166 5.86 4.62 -4.54
C GLY A 166 6.88 4.05 -5.52
N VAL A 167 7.60 3.00 -5.14
CA VAL A 167 8.49 2.30 -6.07
C VAL A 167 7.63 1.41 -6.97
N PRO A 168 7.75 1.53 -8.31
CA PRO A 168 6.89 0.78 -9.22
C PRO A 168 7.22 -0.72 -9.18
N VAL A 169 6.27 -1.50 -8.71
CA VAL A 169 6.32 -2.97 -8.70
C VAL A 169 5.22 -3.51 -9.61
N PHE A 170 3.97 -3.17 -9.30
CA PHE A 170 2.82 -3.64 -10.08
C PHE A 170 2.74 -2.96 -11.45
N ASN A 171 2.94 -1.63 -11.49
CA ASN A 171 2.99 -0.88 -12.75
C ASN A 171 4.18 -1.32 -13.63
N LEU A 172 5.33 -1.65 -13.03
CA LEU A 172 6.48 -2.16 -13.79
C LEU A 172 6.10 -3.44 -14.54
N VAL A 173 5.54 -4.42 -13.84
CA VAL A 173 5.18 -5.70 -14.46
C VAL A 173 4.04 -5.52 -15.46
N ARG A 174 2.95 -4.86 -15.07
CA ARG A 174 1.76 -4.67 -15.91
C ARG A 174 2.05 -3.89 -17.18
N GLU A 175 2.80 -2.78 -17.10
CA GLU A 175 2.96 -1.85 -18.23
C GLU A 175 4.20 -2.12 -19.08
N THR A 176 5.23 -2.77 -18.52
CA THR A 176 6.54 -2.86 -19.21
C THR A 176 7.07 -4.28 -19.41
N MET A 177 6.38 -5.30 -18.87
CA MET A 177 6.80 -6.69 -18.99
C MET A 177 5.72 -7.58 -19.67
N PRO A 178 5.31 -7.24 -20.90
CA PRO A 178 4.26 -8.00 -21.59
C PRO A 178 4.70 -9.44 -21.84
N ALA A 179 3.79 -10.39 -21.62
CA ALA A 179 4.01 -11.82 -21.82
C ALA A 179 5.12 -12.45 -20.96
N VAL A 180 5.49 -11.82 -19.86
CA VAL A 180 6.43 -12.38 -18.87
C VAL A 180 5.64 -13.01 -17.73
N PHE A 181 6.02 -14.25 -17.34
CA PHE A 181 5.50 -14.87 -16.14
C PHE A 181 6.47 -14.71 -14.97
N VAL A 182 5.93 -14.34 -13.82
CA VAL A 182 6.68 -14.31 -12.56
C VAL A 182 6.52 -15.66 -11.89
N ASP A 183 7.60 -16.46 -11.87
CA ASP A 183 7.62 -17.80 -11.28
C ASP A 183 7.88 -17.77 -9.77
N GLY A 184 8.40 -16.66 -9.28
CA GLY A 184 8.69 -16.46 -7.86
C GLY A 184 9.27 -15.10 -7.56
N PHE A 185 9.46 -14.86 -6.28
CA PHE A 185 10.17 -13.67 -5.80
C PHE A 185 10.84 -13.93 -4.46
N ARG A 186 11.80 -13.04 -4.13
CA ARG A 186 12.46 -13.01 -2.84
C ARG A 186 12.79 -11.56 -2.47
N GLY A 187 12.54 -11.13 -1.23
CA GLY A 187 12.78 -9.73 -0.87
C GLY A 187 12.80 -9.46 0.63
N VAL A 188 13.37 -8.31 0.97
CA VAL A 188 13.23 -7.66 2.28
C VAL A 188 12.19 -6.56 2.11
N LEU A 189 10.99 -6.78 2.67
CA LEU A 189 9.81 -5.95 2.40
C LEU A 189 9.29 -5.20 3.63
N ASN A 190 9.94 -5.37 4.81
CA ASN A 190 9.54 -4.71 6.03
C ASN A 190 10.69 -3.88 6.60
N THR A 191 10.58 -2.56 6.50
CA THR A 191 11.61 -1.60 6.94
C THR A 191 11.83 -1.64 8.46
N THR A 192 10.80 -1.89 9.25
CA THR A 192 10.90 -1.99 10.71
C THR A 192 11.79 -3.14 11.11
N CYS A 193 11.54 -4.35 10.59
CA CYS A 193 12.39 -5.52 10.86
C CYS A 193 13.81 -5.35 10.32
N GLN A 194 13.94 -4.78 9.12
CA GLN A 194 15.27 -4.50 8.54
C GLN A 194 16.10 -3.57 9.44
N TYR A 195 15.47 -2.51 9.97
CA TYR A 195 16.13 -1.61 10.90
C TYR A 195 16.53 -2.32 12.19
N ILE A 196 15.59 -3.03 12.83
CA ILE A 196 15.81 -3.75 14.09
C ILE A 196 16.97 -4.72 13.94
N LEU A 197 16.96 -5.60 12.93
CA LEU A 197 18.04 -6.57 12.69
C LEU A 197 19.39 -5.86 12.45
N SER A 198 19.40 -4.73 11.74
CA SER A 198 20.60 -3.93 11.53
C SER A 198 21.15 -3.31 12.83
N GLN A 199 20.32 -2.98 13.81
CA GLN A 199 20.76 -2.52 15.13
C GLN A 199 21.26 -3.68 15.98
N MET A 200 20.62 -4.85 15.91
CA MET A 200 21.07 -6.07 16.61
C MET A 200 22.47 -6.51 16.13
N GLU A 201 22.78 -6.37 14.84
CA GLU A 201 24.14 -6.57 14.31
C GLU A 201 25.20 -5.69 15.01
N ARG A 202 24.78 -4.53 15.55
CA ARG A 202 25.63 -3.59 16.28
C ARG A 202 25.63 -3.81 17.80
N GLY A 203 24.95 -4.86 18.28
CA GLY A 203 24.83 -5.20 19.68
C GLY A 203 23.74 -4.43 20.44
N VAL A 204 22.80 -3.83 19.73
CA VAL A 204 21.60 -3.22 20.33
C VAL A 204 20.55 -4.30 20.51
N SER A 205 19.95 -4.41 21.70
CA SER A 205 18.88 -5.38 21.94
C SER A 205 17.62 -5.07 21.10
N LEU A 206 16.80 -6.09 20.81
CA LEU A 206 15.55 -5.95 20.08
C LEU A 206 14.66 -4.88 20.73
N ASP A 207 14.45 -4.92 22.03
CA ASP A 207 13.63 -3.94 22.75
C ASP A 207 14.17 -2.50 22.63
N ALA A 208 15.49 -2.33 22.71
CA ALA A 208 16.12 -1.02 22.56
C ALA A 208 16.00 -0.48 21.12
N ALA A 209 16.10 -1.35 20.12
CA ALA A 209 15.90 -0.98 18.72
C ALA A 209 14.43 -0.57 18.44
N ILE A 210 13.46 -1.28 19.01
CA ILE A 210 12.03 -0.93 18.94
C ILE A 210 11.80 0.45 19.58
N ALA A 211 12.32 0.66 20.79
CA ALA A 211 12.17 1.92 21.52
C ALA A 211 12.78 3.11 20.75
N ASP A 212 13.92 2.92 20.07
CA ASP A 212 14.51 3.95 19.21
C ASP A 212 13.60 4.31 18.01
N MET A 213 13.02 3.32 17.34
CA MET A 213 12.09 3.57 16.23
C MET A 213 10.83 4.31 16.68
N GLN A 214 10.26 3.95 17.83
CA GLN A 214 9.11 4.62 18.43
C GLN A 214 9.44 6.09 18.76
N ALA A 215 10.61 6.33 19.37
CA ALA A 215 11.07 7.67 19.70
C ALA A 215 11.25 8.57 18.46
N ARG A 216 11.62 7.99 17.33
CA ARG A 216 11.73 8.67 16.03
C ARG A 216 10.39 8.80 15.30
N GLY A 217 9.31 8.20 15.80
CA GLY A 217 8.00 8.19 15.13
C GLY A 217 7.98 7.40 13.81
N ILE A 218 8.88 6.42 13.65
CA ILE A 218 8.97 5.59 12.45
C ILE A 218 8.01 4.39 12.54
N THR A 219 7.81 3.84 13.74
CA THR A 219 6.85 2.77 13.99
C THR A 219 5.75 3.21 14.95
N GLU A 220 4.62 2.53 14.92
CA GLU A 220 3.50 2.74 15.82
C GLU A 220 3.84 2.30 17.26
N ALA A 221 2.94 2.61 18.20
CA ALA A 221 3.11 2.22 19.60
C ALA A 221 3.13 0.69 19.79
N ASP A 222 2.41 -0.05 18.95
CA ASP A 222 2.43 -1.51 18.89
C ASP A 222 3.02 -1.97 17.54
N PRO A 223 4.30 -2.42 17.52
CA PRO A 223 4.97 -2.91 16.32
C PRO A 223 4.70 -4.39 16.01
N SER A 224 3.74 -5.01 16.68
CA SER A 224 3.51 -6.47 16.57
C SER A 224 3.26 -6.94 15.14
N LEU A 225 2.53 -6.17 14.32
CA LEU A 225 2.29 -6.50 12.92
C LEU A 225 3.60 -6.61 12.12
N ASP A 226 4.58 -5.78 12.45
CA ASP A 226 5.89 -5.81 11.80
C ASP A 226 6.74 -6.97 12.33
N ILE A 227 7.00 -6.98 13.66
CA ILE A 227 7.96 -7.92 14.28
C ILE A 227 7.50 -9.36 14.26
N ASP A 228 6.19 -9.60 14.19
CA ASP A 228 5.61 -10.94 14.02
C ASP A 228 5.52 -11.34 12.53
N GLY A 229 5.88 -10.43 11.60
CA GLY A 229 5.96 -10.69 10.17
C GLY A 229 4.63 -10.59 9.42
N TRP A 230 3.56 -10.08 10.04
CA TRP A 230 2.24 -9.97 9.40
C TRP A 230 2.21 -8.94 8.26
N ASP A 231 2.88 -7.78 8.40
CA ASP A 231 3.00 -6.81 7.31
C ASP A 231 3.69 -7.42 6.09
N ALA A 232 4.78 -8.16 6.31
CA ALA A 232 5.48 -8.87 5.24
C ALA A 232 4.63 -10.00 4.64
N ALA A 233 3.82 -10.72 5.45
CA ALA A 233 2.91 -11.75 4.96
C ALA A 233 1.78 -11.16 4.10
N ALA A 234 1.22 -10.01 4.49
CA ALA A 234 0.21 -9.31 3.69
C ALA A 234 0.79 -8.84 2.33
N LYS A 235 2.02 -8.32 2.33
CA LYS A 235 2.74 -7.97 1.09
C LYS A 235 3.02 -9.20 0.22
N THR A 236 3.41 -10.31 0.85
CA THR A 236 3.64 -11.59 0.15
C THR A 236 2.37 -12.08 -0.53
N ALA A 237 1.23 -12.09 0.18
CA ALA A 237 -0.05 -12.48 -0.39
C ALA A 237 -0.46 -11.56 -1.56
N ALA A 238 -0.32 -10.24 -1.40
CA ALA A 238 -0.60 -9.28 -2.47
C ALA A 238 0.26 -9.53 -3.72
N LEU A 239 1.58 -9.74 -3.55
CA LEU A 239 2.48 -10.04 -4.67
C LEU A 239 2.14 -11.36 -5.36
N VAL A 240 1.82 -12.40 -4.60
CA VAL A 240 1.42 -13.71 -5.15
C VAL A 240 0.12 -13.60 -5.92
N ASN A 241 -0.89 -12.94 -5.36
CA ASN A 241 -2.19 -12.80 -6.01
C ASN A 241 -2.07 -12.04 -7.33
N VAL A 242 -1.36 -10.91 -7.33
CA VAL A 242 -1.26 -10.04 -8.52
C VAL A 242 -0.25 -10.57 -9.55
N LEU A 243 0.95 -10.97 -9.12
CA LEU A 243 2.04 -11.26 -10.06
C LEU A 243 2.14 -12.73 -10.45
N MET A 244 1.62 -13.61 -9.59
CA MET A 244 1.73 -15.07 -9.81
C MET A 244 0.38 -15.75 -10.03
N GLY A 245 -0.73 -14.98 -10.08
CA GLY A 245 -2.08 -15.54 -10.24
C GLY A 245 -2.44 -16.53 -9.12
N GLY A 246 -2.07 -16.19 -7.89
CA GLY A 246 -2.47 -16.93 -6.70
C GLY A 246 -3.81 -16.43 -6.16
N ALA A 247 -4.41 -17.21 -5.26
CA ALA A 247 -5.60 -16.84 -4.51
C ALA A 247 -5.37 -17.21 -3.04
N ILE A 248 -4.45 -16.47 -2.40
CA ILE A 248 -4.04 -16.71 -1.01
C ILE A 248 -4.30 -15.47 -0.16
N THR A 249 -4.38 -15.69 1.14
CA THR A 249 -4.46 -14.64 2.17
C THR A 249 -3.15 -14.57 2.96
N PRO A 250 -2.92 -13.53 3.78
CA PRO A 250 -1.78 -13.49 4.69
C PRO A 250 -1.69 -14.69 5.64
N HIS A 251 -2.83 -15.32 5.95
CA HIS A 251 -2.91 -16.50 6.82
C HIS A 251 -2.40 -17.79 6.14
N ASP A 252 -2.33 -17.82 4.82
CA ASP A 252 -1.80 -18.95 4.05
C ASP A 252 -0.28 -18.89 3.89
N VAL A 253 0.34 -17.77 4.27
CA VAL A 253 1.79 -17.60 4.25
C VAL A 253 2.43 -18.27 5.46
N THR A 254 3.35 -19.21 5.24
CA THR A 254 4.18 -19.75 6.32
C THR A 254 5.02 -18.63 6.91
N ARG A 255 4.78 -18.28 8.18
CA ARG A 255 5.33 -17.07 8.78
C ARG A 255 6.04 -17.32 10.10
N SER A 256 7.22 -16.75 10.21
CA SER A 256 7.95 -16.55 11.45
C SER A 256 8.49 -15.12 11.50
N GLY A 257 8.20 -14.39 12.57
CA GLY A 257 8.71 -13.04 12.77
C GLY A 257 10.11 -13.03 13.40
N ILE A 258 10.53 -11.84 13.86
CA ILE A 258 11.80 -11.62 14.52
C ILE A 258 11.69 -11.47 16.04
N ARG A 259 10.49 -11.62 16.61
CA ARG A 259 10.22 -11.38 18.05
C ARG A 259 11.14 -12.18 18.99
N ASP A 260 11.35 -13.45 18.66
CA ASP A 260 12.12 -14.39 19.49
C ASP A 260 13.58 -14.51 19.05
N MET A 261 14.08 -13.59 18.21
CA MET A 261 15.47 -13.60 17.74
C MET A 261 16.44 -13.22 18.87
N ASP A 262 17.47 -14.03 19.04
CA ASP A 262 18.56 -13.74 19.96
C ASP A 262 19.57 -12.77 19.30
N GLU A 263 19.86 -11.67 19.98
CA GLU A 263 20.85 -10.69 19.51
C GLU A 263 22.26 -11.30 19.36
N THR A 264 22.60 -12.32 20.16
CA THR A 264 23.85 -13.04 20.02
C THR A 264 23.92 -13.79 18.70
N GLU A 265 22.82 -14.44 18.30
CA GLU A 265 22.73 -15.15 17.02
C GLU A 265 22.93 -14.19 15.82
N VAL A 266 22.24 -13.04 15.85
CA VAL A 266 22.35 -12.02 14.79
C VAL A 266 23.77 -11.49 14.67
N ARG A 267 24.43 -11.23 15.78
CA ARG A 267 25.84 -10.76 15.81
C ARG A 267 26.83 -11.84 15.40
N ASP A 268 26.61 -13.07 15.83
CA ASP A 268 27.49 -14.19 15.48
C ASP A 268 27.42 -14.52 13.98
N ALA A 269 26.25 -14.40 13.37
CA ALA A 269 26.09 -14.49 11.92
C ALA A 269 27.05 -13.51 11.21
N LEU A 270 27.10 -12.27 11.65
CA LEU A 270 27.96 -11.23 11.07
C LEU A 270 29.44 -11.57 11.18
N THR A 271 29.89 -12.15 12.31
CA THR A 271 31.31 -12.57 12.49
C THR A 271 31.74 -13.67 11.54
N HIS A 272 30.75 -14.42 11.00
CA HIS A 272 30.99 -15.50 10.02
C HIS A 272 30.72 -15.04 8.57
N GLY A 273 30.64 -13.72 8.32
CA GLY A 273 30.41 -13.16 6.99
C GLY A 273 29.00 -13.42 6.45
N ARG A 274 28.02 -13.62 7.33
CA ARG A 274 26.61 -13.82 7.00
C ARG A 274 25.75 -12.78 7.69
N ARG A 275 24.51 -12.65 7.23
CA ARG A 275 23.53 -11.75 7.84
C ARG A 275 22.19 -12.44 8.00
N ILE A 276 21.44 -12.06 9.02
CA ILE A 276 20.04 -12.47 9.18
C ILE A 276 19.15 -11.35 8.64
N ARG A 277 18.20 -11.73 7.78
CA ARG A 277 17.18 -10.83 7.22
C ARG A 277 15.81 -11.49 7.30
N LEU A 278 14.77 -10.69 7.56
CA LEU A 278 13.40 -11.18 7.41
C LEU A 278 13.09 -11.20 5.90
N ILE A 279 13.07 -12.40 5.34
CA ILE A 279 12.87 -12.61 3.91
C ILE A 279 11.42 -13.00 3.65
N ALA A 280 10.79 -12.27 2.73
CA ALA A 280 9.53 -12.64 2.10
C ALA A 280 9.84 -13.35 0.79
N SER A 281 9.27 -14.52 0.57
CA SER A 281 9.51 -15.30 -0.64
C SER A 281 8.27 -16.06 -1.09
N ALA A 282 8.14 -16.22 -2.41
CA ALA A 282 7.21 -17.14 -3.04
C ALA A 282 7.87 -17.84 -4.21
N THR A 283 7.53 -19.10 -4.42
CA THR A 283 8.05 -19.89 -5.53
C THR A 283 6.97 -20.84 -6.03
N ARG A 284 6.92 -21.03 -7.35
CA ARG A 284 6.03 -22.00 -8.00
C ARG A 284 6.82 -23.24 -8.40
N HIS A 285 6.49 -24.37 -7.79
CA HIS A 285 7.06 -25.67 -8.14
C HIS A 285 5.97 -26.65 -8.55
N GLY A 286 6.00 -27.11 -9.81
CA GLY A 286 5.05 -28.11 -10.31
C GLY A 286 3.58 -27.69 -10.16
N GLY A 287 3.28 -26.40 -10.28
CA GLY A 287 1.94 -25.83 -10.12
C GLY A 287 1.55 -25.51 -8.66
N ARG A 288 2.37 -25.89 -7.67
CA ARG A 288 2.14 -25.55 -6.26
C ARG A 288 2.88 -24.27 -5.89
N LEU A 289 2.20 -23.37 -5.20
CA LEU A 289 2.78 -22.18 -4.61
C LEU A 289 3.32 -22.52 -3.20
N GLU A 290 4.55 -22.11 -2.94
CA GLU A 290 5.15 -22.10 -1.61
C GLU A 290 5.45 -20.66 -1.23
N THR A 291 4.94 -20.21 -0.08
CA THR A 291 5.06 -18.82 0.39
C THR A 291 5.62 -18.80 1.80
N ARG A 292 6.60 -17.94 2.04
CA ARG A 292 7.27 -17.84 3.33
C ARG A 292 7.60 -16.40 3.69
N VAL A 293 7.55 -16.11 4.99
CA VAL A 293 8.13 -14.93 5.62
C VAL A 293 8.87 -15.42 6.86
N GLU A 294 10.19 -15.44 6.81
CA GLU A 294 10.99 -15.95 7.92
C GLU A 294 12.37 -15.28 7.99
N PRO A 295 13.00 -15.23 9.18
CA PRO A 295 14.39 -14.85 9.28
C PRO A 295 15.27 -15.87 8.58
N GLU A 296 16.04 -15.44 7.58
CA GLU A 296 16.99 -16.28 6.85
C GLU A 296 18.43 -15.84 7.12
N LEU A 297 19.31 -16.84 7.30
CA LEU A 297 20.74 -16.64 7.35
C LEU A 297 21.31 -16.65 5.94
N ILE A 298 21.71 -15.49 5.42
CA ILE A 298 22.18 -15.29 4.05
C ILE A 298 23.66 -14.92 4.00
N ASP A 299 24.34 -15.30 2.93
CA ASP A 299 25.76 -14.98 2.74
C ASP A 299 25.96 -13.49 2.40
N ALA A 300 27.12 -12.93 2.72
CA ALA A 300 27.45 -11.54 2.41
C ALA A 300 27.44 -11.21 0.90
N SER A 301 27.55 -12.22 0.04
CA SER A 301 27.43 -12.11 -1.41
C SER A 301 25.97 -12.00 -1.91
N ASP A 302 25.00 -12.35 -1.08
CA ASP A 302 23.58 -12.18 -1.39
C ASP A 302 23.24 -10.68 -1.51
N PRO A 303 22.60 -10.22 -2.59
CA PRO A 303 22.24 -8.81 -2.73
C PRO A 303 21.42 -8.28 -1.55
N LEU A 304 20.53 -9.09 -0.95
CA LEU A 304 19.74 -8.73 0.22
C LEU A 304 20.58 -8.52 1.49
N ALA A 305 21.77 -9.12 1.59
CA ALA A 305 22.69 -8.89 2.68
C ALA A 305 23.31 -7.48 2.65
N THR A 306 23.39 -6.84 1.49
CA THR A 306 24.01 -5.53 1.29
C THR A 306 23.11 -4.36 1.65
N LEU A 307 21.83 -4.61 1.93
CA LEU A 307 20.84 -3.57 2.23
C LEU A 307 21.18 -2.81 3.50
N GLY A 308 21.06 -1.50 3.44
CA GLY A 308 21.14 -0.61 4.59
C GLY A 308 19.93 -0.75 5.53
N PRO A 309 19.99 -0.09 6.71
CA PRO A 309 19.01 -0.29 7.79
C PRO A 309 17.56 0.07 7.43
N THR A 310 17.35 0.94 6.43
CA THR A 310 16.01 1.40 6.01
C THR A 310 15.73 1.12 4.55
N GLU A 311 16.52 0.25 3.94
CA GLU A 311 16.39 -0.14 2.55
C GLU A 311 15.55 -1.41 2.44
N ASN A 312 14.74 -1.48 1.38
CA ASN A 312 14.00 -2.67 0.98
C ASN A 312 14.46 -3.11 -0.42
N ALA A 313 14.27 -4.37 -0.74
CA ALA A 313 14.48 -4.87 -2.09
C ALA A 313 13.56 -6.05 -2.38
N LEU A 314 13.18 -6.15 -3.64
CA LEU A 314 12.39 -7.24 -4.20
C LEU A 314 13.09 -7.75 -5.45
N TYR A 315 13.37 -9.04 -5.51
CA TYR A 315 13.88 -9.74 -6.68
C TYR A 315 12.77 -10.63 -7.24
N LEU A 316 12.38 -10.35 -8.47
CA LEU A 316 11.41 -11.15 -9.22
C LEU A 316 12.16 -12.19 -10.04
N HIS A 317 11.74 -13.46 -9.97
CA HIS A 317 12.23 -14.54 -10.82
C HIS A 317 11.25 -14.73 -11.96
N THR A 318 11.72 -14.55 -13.19
CA THR A 318 10.88 -14.54 -14.38
C THR A 318 11.35 -15.56 -15.41
N ASP A 319 10.41 -16.04 -16.22
CA ASP A 319 10.68 -17.04 -17.26
C ASP A 319 11.50 -16.48 -18.43
N LEU A 320 11.28 -15.24 -18.84
CA LEU A 320 11.91 -14.67 -20.04
C LEU A 320 13.07 -13.71 -19.72
N LEU A 321 13.02 -13.00 -18.60
CA LEU A 321 13.99 -11.93 -18.30
C LEU A 321 15.00 -12.35 -17.21
N GLY A 322 14.85 -13.57 -16.63
CA GLY A 322 15.64 -13.98 -15.48
C GLY A 322 15.30 -13.20 -14.22
N ASP A 323 16.30 -12.88 -13.42
CA ASP A 323 16.10 -12.19 -12.15
C ASP A 323 16.11 -10.68 -12.36
N ILE A 324 15.06 -10.01 -11.89
CA ILE A 324 14.94 -8.55 -11.89
C ILE A 324 14.95 -8.06 -10.45
N GLY A 325 15.88 -7.17 -10.12
CA GLY A 325 16.00 -6.57 -8.79
C GLY A 325 15.44 -5.16 -8.74
N ILE A 326 14.57 -4.88 -7.79
CA ILE A 326 14.02 -3.57 -7.47
C ILE A 326 14.51 -3.19 -6.07
N VAL A 327 15.23 -2.07 -5.95
CA VAL A 327 15.82 -1.64 -4.68
C VAL A 327 15.26 -0.27 -4.30
N GLN A 328 14.67 -0.20 -3.10
CA GLN A 328 14.24 1.04 -2.48
C GLN A 328 15.29 1.49 -1.45
N ARG A 329 15.96 2.61 -1.70
CA ARG A 329 17.02 3.14 -0.84
C ARG A 329 16.51 3.87 0.40
N SER A 330 15.27 4.32 0.36
CA SER A 330 14.61 5.01 1.47
C SER A 330 13.10 4.85 1.36
N SER A 331 12.43 4.82 2.50
CA SER A 331 10.97 4.87 2.60
C SER A 331 10.54 6.22 3.13
N SER A 332 9.43 6.75 2.64
CA SER A 332 8.86 7.99 3.14
C SER A 332 7.37 8.12 2.84
N LEU A 333 6.67 8.86 3.68
CA LEU A 333 5.27 9.19 3.49
C LEU A 333 4.98 9.86 2.13
N THR A 334 5.96 10.61 1.60
CA THR A 334 5.85 11.25 0.27
C THR A 334 5.87 10.20 -0.83
N GLN A 335 6.64 9.12 -0.69
CA GLN A 335 6.67 8.04 -1.68
C GLN A 335 5.36 7.27 -1.69
N THR A 336 4.78 6.96 -0.52
CA THR A 336 3.46 6.32 -0.45
C THR A 336 2.38 7.21 -1.08
N ALA A 337 2.42 8.53 -0.81
CA ALA A 337 1.52 9.49 -1.45
C ALA A 337 1.74 9.59 -2.97
N TYR A 338 2.98 9.44 -3.43
CA TYR A 338 3.34 9.44 -4.84
C TYR A 338 2.78 8.22 -5.58
N ALA A 339 2.67 7.07 -4.94
CA ALA A 339 2.01 5.90 -5.54
C ALA A 339 0.58 6.22 -5.98
N ILE A 340 -0.19 6.92 -5.12
CA ILE A 340 -1.55 7.36 -5.47
C ILE A 340 -1.53 8.30 -6.68
N LEU A 341 -0.58 9.25 -6.73
CA LEU A 341 -0.42 10.15 -7.87
C LEU A 341 -0.06 9.41 -9.15
N SER A 342 0.82 8.39 -9.06
CA SER A 342 1.18 7.54 -10.19
C SER A 342 -0.04 6.83 -10.76
N ASP A 343 -0.85 6.21 -9.89
CA ASP A 343 -2.06 5.49 -10.28
C ASP A 343 -3.13 6.44 -10.87
N LEU A 344 -3.31 7.63 -10.29
CA LEU A 344 -4.19 8.67 -10.86
C LEU A 344 -3.74 9.14 -12.24
N THR A 345 -2.44 9.24 -12.47
CA THR A 345 -1.89 9.59 -13.78
C THR A 345 -2.24 8.52 -14.83
N GLN A 346 -2.23 7.24 -14.45
CA GLN A 346 -2.68 6.16 -15.32
C GLN A 346 -4.18 6.28 -15.64
N ILE A 347 -5.01 6.58 -14.64
CA ILE A 347 -6.45 6.84 -14.85
C ILE A 347 -6.66 8.03 -15.80
N SER A 348 -5.95 9.14 -15.59
CA SER A 348 -6.00 10.32 -16.45
C SER A 348 -5.67 10.00 -17.92
N ARG A 349 -4.67 9.16 -18.16
CA ARG A 349 -4.30 8.71 -19.51
C ARG A 349 -5.41 7.92 -20.16
N ARG A 350 -6.00 6.98 -19.41
CA ARG A 350 -7.15 6.18 -19.89
C ARG A 350 -8.33 7.07 -20.27
N LEU A 351 -8.65 8.09 -19.47
CA LEU A 351 -9.74 9.05 -19.77
C LEU A 351 -9.51 9.89 -21.03
N ARG A 352 -8.28 10.01 -21.51
CA ARG A 352 -7.94 10.74 -22.76
C ARG A 352 -8.02 9.87 -24.00
N GLU A 353 -7.97 8.57 -23.83
CA GLU A 353 -8.04 7.60 -24.92
C GLU A 353 -9.50 7.27 -25.28
N LEU A 354 -10.44 7.62 -24.40
CA LEU A 354 -11.88 7.54 -24.65
C LEU A 354 -12.41 8.80 -25.32
#